data_10e076ab5cc1f4695193321b16f8d62f
#
_entry.id   10e076ab5cc1f4695193321b16f8d62f
#
_cell.length_a   1.000
_cell.length_b   1.000
_cell.length_c   1.000
_cell.angle_alpha   90.00
_cell.angle_beta   90.00
_cell.angle_gamma   90.00
#
_symmetry.space_group_name_H-M   'P 1'
#
loop_
_entity.id
_entity.type
_entity.pdbx_description
1 polymer ?
#
loop_
_entity_poly.entity_id
_entity_poly.type
_entity_poly.pdbx_seq_one_letter_code
_entity_poly.pdbx_strand_id
1 'polypeptide(L)'
;MSWAIVGGAAVMGGFGLLGSYIQGQAAEDAATTQATASAGGIQAVKDQYAAMQELLQPYTEAGTQSLKAQQDMAGLNGPDAQQAAIAGISSSPEMLAMTQQGENAILQQGSATGGLRGGNTQSALAQFRPQMLSNLINQQYGRLGGITQMGQASAAGVGAEGMQTGAQVADLLGQQGAATAGGQLAAGQAAAAPFNMLSQYGGLYALKGMGVF
;
A
#
# COMPACT_ATOMS: atom_id res chain seq x y z
N MET A 1 10.17 -21.61 9.80
CA MET A 1 11.05 -22.75 9.54
C MET A 1 12.48 -22.26 9.56
N SER A 2 13.19 -22.59 10.62
CA SER A 2 14.55 -22.14 10.86
C SER A 2 15.53 -22.90 9.97
N TRP A 3 16.22 -22.19 9.08
CA TRP A 3 17.38 -22.74 8.40
C TRP A 3 18.61 -22.37 9.20
N ALA A 4 19.15 -23.36 9.88
CA ALA A 4 20.41 -23.28 10.56
C ALA A 4 21.52 -22.99 9.54
N ILE A 5 22.22 -21.86 9.76
CA ILE A 5 23.51 -21.57 9.13
C ILE A 5 24.49 -22.57 9.73
N VAL A 6 24.84 -23.59 8.96
CA VAL A 6 25.93 -24.49 9.30
C VAL A 6 27.23 -23.71 9.09
N GLY A 7 27.78 -23.23 10.19
CA GLY A 7 29.13 -22.71 10.24
C GLY A 7 30.11 -23.85 9.92
N GLY A 8 30.75 -23.74 8.74
CA GLY A 8 31.81 -24.65 8.36
C GLY A 8 33.01 -24.47 9.26
N ALA A 9 33.23 -25.48 10.12
CA ALA A 9 34.38 -25.57 10.97
C ALA A 9 35.65 -25.80 10.15
N ALA A 10 36.69 -25.14 10.65
CA ALA A 10 38.08 -25.18 10.26
C ALA A 10 38.59 -26.55 9.80
N VAL A 11 39.19 -26.58 8.61
CA VAL A 11 40.25 -27.58 8.30
C VAL A 11 41.58 -26.85 8.38
N MET A 12 42.24 -27.00 9.52
CA MET A 12 43.66 -26.68 9.70
C MET A 12 44.51 -27.72 8.95
N GLY A 13 45.36 -27.27 8.05
CA GLY A 13 46.43 -28.12 7.52
C GLY A 13 46.92 -27.69 6.13
N GLY A 14 47.90 -26.80 6.08
CA GLY A 14 49.01 -26.98 5.13
C GLY A 14 48.85 -26.47 3.68
N PHE A 15 48.07 -25.41 3.39
CA PHE A 15 48.17 -24.66 2.11
C PHE A 15 47.81 -23.19 2.32
N GLY A 16 48.68 -22.45 2.99
CA GLY A 16 48.40 -21.09 3.46
C GLY A 16 48.22 -20.01 2.37
N LEU A 17 48.56 -20.27 1.11
CA LEU A 17 48.42 -19.29 0.04
C LEU A 17 47.24 -19.60 -0.89
N LEU A 18 46.92 -20.88 -1.14
CA LEU A 18 45.74 -21.27 -1.87
C LEU A 18 44.45 -21.15 -1.07
N GLY A 19 44.54 -21.37 0.26
CA GLY A 19 43.41 -21.29 1.17
C GLY A 19 42.88 -19.85 1.31
N SER A 20 43.74 -18.85 1.36
CA SER A 20 43.33 -17.44 1.47
C SER A 20 42.66 -16.91 0.17
N TYR A 21 43.12 -17.36 -0.99
CA TYR A 21 42.54 -17.00 -2.27
C TYR A 21 41.13 -17.61 -2.47
N ILE A 22 40.98 -18.91 -2.12
CA ILE A 22 39.69 -19.61 -2.18
C ILE A 22 38.70 -19.02 -1.17
N GLN A 23 39.18 -18.65 0.03
CA GLN A 23 38.33 -18.07 1.06
C GLN A 23 37.87 -16.63 0.68
N GLY A 24 38.71 -15.86 0.00
CA GLY A 24 38.36 -14.54 -0.53
C GLY A 24 37.27 -14.62 -1.61
N GLN A 25 37.43 -15.52 -2.57
CA GLN A 25 36.43 -15.75 -3.62
C GLN A 25 35.10 -16.26 -3.05
N ALA A 26 35.12 -17.22 -2.14
CA ALA A 26 33.91 -17.75 -1.52
C ALA A 26 33.15 -16.68 -0.71
N ALA A 27 33.83 -15.74 -0.09
CA ALA A 27 33.23 -14.63 0.63
C ALA A 27 32.61 -13.60 -0.34
N GLU A 28 33.27 -13.34 -1.46
CA GLU A 28 32.76 -12.44 -2.51
C GLU A 28 31.54 -13.03 -3.22
N ASP A 29 31.57 -14.31 -3.55
CA ASP A 29 30.46 -15.05 -4.15
C ASP A 29 29.25 -15.09 -3.19
N ALA A 30 29.46 -15.33 -1.91
CA ALA A 30 28.41 -15.32 -0.90
C ALA A 30 27.79 -13.92 -0.74
N ALA A 31 28.61 -12.87 -0.73
CA ALA A 31 28.15 -11.47 -0.67
C ALA A 31 27.33 -11.10 -1.90
N THR A 32 27.78 -11.51 -3.10
CA THR A 32 27.09 -11.27 -4.36
C THR A 32 25.74 -12.00 -4.42
N THR A 33 25.72 -13.27 -3.98
CA THR A 33 24.49 -14.08 -3.90
C THR A 33 23.49 -13.44 -2.95
N GLN A 34 23.91 -12.97 -1.77
CA GLN A 34 23.05 -12.32 -0.79
C GLN A 34 22.56 -10.96 -1.31
N ALA A 35 23.41 -10.17 -1.96
CA ALA A 35 23.03 -8.90 -2.56
C ALA A 35 21.96 -9.10 -3.66
N THR A 36 22.12 -10.13 -4.50
CA THR A 36 21.16 -10.47 -5.55
C THR A 36 19.83 -10.96 -4.98
N ALA A 37 19.86 -11.79 -3.93
CA ALA A 37 18.67 -12.25 -3.24
C ALA A 37 17.90 -11.09 -2.58
N SER A 38 18.62 -10.15 -1.96
CA SER A 38 18.01 -8.95 -1.37
C SER A 38 17.39 -8.04 -2.44
N ALA A 39 18.05 -7.87 -3.58
CA ALA A 39 17.50 -7.10 -4.72
C ALA A 39 16.22 -7.74 -5.27
N GLY A 40 16.20 -9.07 -5.42
CA GLY A 40 15.01 -9.82 -5.79
C GLY A 40 13.88 -9.70 -4.77
N GLY A 41 14.20 -9.71 -3.48
CA GLY A 41 13.24 -9.49 -2.40
C GLY A 41 12.63 -8.08 -2.44
N ILE A 42 13.44 -7.05 -2.68
CA ILE A 42 12.97 -5.67 -2.84
C ILE A 42 11.98 -5.54 -4.00
N GLN A 43 12.30 -6.18 -5.13
CA GLN A 43 11.42 -6.14 -6.30
C GLN A 43 10.09 -6.85 -6.00
N ALA A 44 10.11 -8.03 -5.40
CA ALA A 44 8.91 -8.77 -5.03
C ALA A 44 7.99 -7.99 -4.08
N VAL A 45 8.57 -7.30 -3.08
CA VAL A 45 7.81 -6.45 -2.14
C VAL A 45 7.20 -5.24 -2.86
N LYS A 46 7.91 -4.61 -3.79
CA LYS A 46 7.38 -3.52 -4.61
C LYS A 46 6.25 -3.97 -5.53
N ASP A 47 6.40 -5.13 -6.17
CA ASP A 47 5.39 -5.68 -7.06
C ASP A 47 4.12 -6.05 -6.29
N GLN A 48 4.26 -6.59 -5.08
CA GLN A 48 3.12 -6.87 -4.20
C GLN A 48 2.38 -5.59 -3.79
N TYR A 49 3.13 -4.54 -3.43
CA TYR A 49 2.53 -3.25 -3.10
C TYR A 49 1.81 -2.62 -4.29
N ALA A 50 2.41 -2.67 -5.49
CA ALA A 50 1.80 -2.16 -6.72
C ALA A 50 0.50 -2.92 -7.07
N ALA A 51 0.51 -4.24 -6.96
CA ALA A 51 -0.68 -5.07 -7.19
C ALA A 51 -1.81 -4.75 -6.20
N MET A 52 -1.48 -4.51 -4.94
CA MET A 52 -2.47 -4.11 -3.93
C MET A 52 -3.02 -2.70 -4.20
N GLN A 53 -2.16 -1.76 -4.61
CA GLN A 53 -2.57 -0.40 -4.99
C GLN A 53 -3.54 -0.45 -6.17
N GLU A 54 -3.24 -1.24 -7.20
CA GLU A 54 -4.11 -1.45 -8.37
C GLU A 54 -5.47 -2.04 -7.96
N LEU A 55 -5.46 -3.05 -7.07
CA LEU A 55 -6.69 -3.67 -6.56
C LEU A 55 -7.57 -2.69 -5.78
N LEU A 56 -6.99 -1.80 -5.00
CA LEU A 56 -7.72 -0.85 -4.15
C LEU A 56 -8.04 0.47 -4.85
N GLN A 57 -7.41 0.76 -6.00
CA GLN A 57 -7.61 1.99 -6.75
C GLN A 57 -9.08 2.28 -7.07
N PRO A 58 -9.90 1.34 -7.58
CA PRO A 58 -11.30 1.62 -7.88
C PRO A 58 -12.11 2.08 -6.65
N TYR A 59 -11.79 1.56 -5.48
CA TYR A 59 -12.47 1.93 -4.23
C TYR A 59 -12.05 3.32 -3.74
N THR A 60 -10.79 3.67 -3.86
CA THR A 60 -10.29 5.01 -3.50
C THR A 60 -10.83 6.07 -4.45
N GLU A 61 -10.91 5.79 -5.74
CA GLU A 61 -11.50 6.68 -6.74
C GLU A 61 -13.01 6.87 -6.51
N ALA A 62 -13.76 5.78 -6.29
CA ALA A 62 -15.18 5.84 -5.97
C ALA A 62 -15.43 6.63 -4.67
N GLY A 63 -14.60 6.44 -3.65
CA GLY A 63 -14.67 7.19 -2.40
C GLY A 63 -14.42 8.69 -2.60
N THR A 64 -13.45 9.07 -3.41
CA THR A 64 -13.14 10.47 -3.74
C THR A 64 -14.29 11.12 -4.51
N GLN A 65 -14.86 10.43 -5.50
CA GLN A 65 -16.02 10.91 -6.26
C GLN A 65 -17.26 11.07 -5.36
N SER A 66 -17.50 10.10 -4.47
CA SER A 66 -18.59 10.16 -3.51
C SER A 66 -18.45 11.31 -2.52
N LEU A 67 -17.24 11.55 -2.02
CA LEU A 67 -16.94 12.69 -1.15
C LEU A 67 -17.23 14.02 -1.87
N LYS A 68 -16.81 14.14 -3.12
CA LYS A 68 -17.10 15.33 -3.92
C LYS A 68 -18.59 15.53 -4.11
N ALA A 69 -19.33 14.47 -4.46
CA ALA A 69 -20.77 14.54 -4.60
C ALA A 69 -21.49 14.93 -3.29
N GLN A 70 -21.02 14.45 -2.13
CA GLN A 70 -21.51 14.89 -0.82
C GLN A 70 -21.23 16.37 -0.58
N GLN A 71 -20.03 16.86 -0.92
CA GLN A 71 -19.66 18.27 -0.80
C GLN A 71 -20.54 19.17 -1.69
N ASP A 72 -20.83 18.72 -2.93
CA ASP A 72 -21.73 19.41 -3.83
C ASP A 72 -23.15 19.49 -3.25
N MET A 73 -23.68 18.37 -2.75
CA MET A 73 -25.00 18.34 -2.11
C MET A 73 -25.07 19.18 -0.82
N ALA A 74 -23.98 19.22 -0.06
CA ALA A 74 -23.87 20.05 1.15
C ALA A 74 -23.65 21.54 0.86
N GLY A 75 -23.40 21.93 -0.39
CA GLY A 75 -23.14 23.30 -0.80
C GLY A 75 -21.74 23.81 -0.51
N LEU A 76 -20.81 22.93 -0.13
CA LEU A 76 -19.41 23.30 0.18
C LEU A 76 -18.65 23.79 -1.07
N ASN A 77 -19.06 23.35 -2.25
CA ASN A 77 -18.49 23.76 -3.55
C ASN A 77 -19.27 24.91 -4.21
N GLY A 78 -20.16 25.58 -3.43
CA GLY A 78 -20.95 26.71 -3.87
C GLY A 78 -22.39 26.36 -4.24
N PRO A 79 -23.26 27.40 -4.36
CA PRO A 79 -24.70 27.22 -4.59
C PRO A 79 -25.01 26.58 -5.97
N ASP A 80 -24.20 26.85 -6.97
CA ASP A 80 -24.41 26.28 -8.32
C ASP A 80 -24.19 24.76 -8.33
N ALA A 81 -23.15 24.29 -7.65
CA ALA A 81 -22.87 22.87 -7.51
C ALA A 81 -23.97 22.16 -6.73
N GLN A 82 -24.46 22.79 -5.64
CA GLN A 82 -25.57 22.27 -4.86
C GLN A 82 -26.85 22.17 -5.68
N GLN A 83 -27.18 23.24 -6.42
CA GLN A 83 -28.37 23.25 -7.27
C GLN A 83 -28.29 22.18 -8.36
N ALA A 84 -27.14 22.02 -9.00
CA ALA A 84 -26.92 20.98 -10.02
C ALA A 84 -27.09 19.56 -9.43
N ALA A 85 -26.55 19.30 -8.24
CA ALA A 85 -26.67 18.01 -7.56
C ALA A 85 -28.13 17.70 -7.21
N ILE A 86 -28.88 18.67 -6.64
CA ILE A 86 -30.31 18.53 -6.31
C ILE A 86 -31.15 18.37 -7.58
N ALA A 87 -30.85 19.13 -8.64
CA ALA A 87 -31.54 19.01 -9.93
C ALA A 87 -31.35 17.62 -10.55
N GLY A 88 -30.14 17.07 -10.46
CA GLY A 88 -29.85 15.69 -10.89
C GLY A 88 -30.70 14.65 -10.16
N ILE A 89 -30.88 14.80 -8.85
CA ILE A 89 -31.75 13.92 -8.06
C ILE A 89 -33.22 14.10 -8.44
N SER A 90 -33.68 15.33 -8.57
CA SER A 90 -35.10 15.64 -8.90
C SER A 90 -35.52 15.16 -10.26
N SER A 91 -34.59 15.09 -11.23
CA SER A 91 -34.80 14.57 -12.59
C SER A 91 -34.45 13.10 -12.75
N SER A 92 -34.04 12.42 -11.68
CA SER A 92 -33.65 11.00 -11.73
C SER A 92 -34.85 10.10 -12.09
N PRO A 93 -34.64 8.99 -12.80
CA PRO A 93 -35.70 8.03 -13.10
C PRO A 93 -36.36 7.46 -11.84
N GLU A 94 -35.59 7.33 -10.76
CA GLU A 94 -36.07 6.87 -9.45
C GLU A 94 -37.10 7.86 -8.87
N MET A 95 -36.76 9.17 -8.86
CA MET A 95 -37.67 10.21 -8.40
C MET A 95 -38.93 10.30 -9.24
N LEU A 96 -38.83 10.21 -10.57
CA LEU A 96 -39.96 10.24 -11.49
C LEU A 96 -40.89 9.05 -11.25
N ALA A 97 -40.37 7.84 -11.16
CA ALA A 97 -41.16 6.63 -10.92
C ALA A 97 -41.90 6.68 -9.57
N MET A 98 -41.17 7.05 -8.48
CA MET A 98 -41.77 7.18 -7.15
C MET A 98 -42.83 8.28 -7.10
N THR A 99 -42.59 9.41 -7.75
CA THR A 99 -43.58 10.51 -7.82
C THR A 99 -44.83 10.06 -8.55
N GLN A 100 -44.70 9.40 -9.70
CA GLN A 100 -45.83 8.92 -10.50
C GLN A 100 -46.65 7.88 -9.71
N GLN A 101 -45.99 6.94 -9.05
CA GLN A 101 -46.66 5.92 -8.25
C GLN A 101 -47.42 6.52 -7.05
N GLY A 102 -46.75 7.45 -6.33
CA GLY A 102 -47.36 8.10 -5.16
C GLY A 102 -48.51 9.04 -5.52
N GLU A 103 -48.40 9.84 -6.59
CA GLU A 103 -49.48 10.69 -7.07
C GLU A 103 -50.69 9.88 -7.48
N ASN A 104 -50.47 8.74 -8.18
CA ASN A 104 -51.55 7.83 -8.56
C ASN A 104 -52.22 7.23 -7.31
N ALA A 105 -51.47 6.87 -6.28
CA ALA A 105 -52.05 6.36 -5.04
C ALA A 105 -52.91 7.41 -4.32
N ILE A 106 -52.46 8.67 -4.24
CA ILE A 106 -53.17 9.78 -3.65
C ILE A 106 -54.49 10.04 -4.43
N LEU A 107 -54.42 10.03 -5.75
CA LEU A 107 -55.61 10.22 -6.63
C LEU A 107 -56.60 9.07 -6.49
N GLN A 108 -56.14 7.83 -6.43
CA GLN A 108 -57.01 6.66 -6.20
C GLN A 108 -57.72 6.75 -4.85
N GLN A 109 -57.02 7.13 -3.79
CA GLN A 109 -57.59 7.31 -2.47
C GLN A 109 -58.60 8.46 -2.47
N GLY A 110 -58.30 9.57 -3.10
CA GLY A 110 -59.22 10.70 -3.28
C GLY A 110 -60.47 10.33 -4.06
N SER A 111 -60.32 9.48 -5.11
CA SER A 111 -61.44 8.97 -5.88
C SER A 111 -62.35 8.06 -5.04
N ALA A 112 -61.80 7.13 -4.28
CA ALA A 112 -62.55 6.20 -3.44
C ALA A 112 -63.32 6.89 -2.31
N THR A 113 -62.83 8.03 -1.82
CA THR A 113 -63.48 8.81 -0.76
C THR A 113 -64.38 9.95 -1.27
N GLY A 114 -64.49 10.13 -2.58
CA GLY A 114 -65.28 11.22 -3.21
C GLY A 114 -64.62 12.61 -3.08
N GLY A 115 -63.36 12.67 -2.66
CA GLY A 115 -62.63 13.89 -2.34
C GLY A 115 -61.61 14.38 -3.38
N LEU A 116 -61.75 13.97 -4.65
CA LEU A 116 -60.78 14.34 -5.72
C LEU A 116 -60.54 15.84 -5.86
N ARG A 117 -61.58 16.66 -5.62
CA ARG A 117 -61.48 18.14 -5.63
C ARG A 117 -61.37 18.75 -4.24
N GLY A 118 -61.20 17.92 -3.20
CA GLY A 118 -61.06 18.38 -1.83
C GLY A 118 -59.71 19.01 -1.56
N GLY A 119 -59.68 20.04 -0.75
CA GLY A 119 -58.44 20.70 -0.36
C GLY A 119 -57.38 19.76 0.27
N ASN A 120 -57.84 18.69 0.92
CA ASN A 120 -56.92 17.69 1.50
C ASN A 120 -56.12 16.91 0.42
N THR A 121 -56.77 16.51 -0.71
CA THR A 121 -56.09 15.81 -1.83
C THR A 121 -55.11 16.74 -2.54
N GLN A 122 -55.48 18.00 -2.72
CA GLN A 122 -54.59 19.00 -3.33
C GLN A 122 -53.42 19.33 -2.44
N SER A 123 -53.64 19.45 -1.13
CA SER A 123 -52.58 19.67 -0.14
C SER A 123 -51.62 18.46 -0.06
N ALA A 124 -52.14 17.25 -0.10
CA ALA A 124 -51.33 16.02 -0.11
C ALA A 124 -50.41 15.97 -1.34
N LEU A 125 -50.96 16.26 -2.55
CA LEU A 125 -50.16 16.31 -3.80
C LEU A 125 -49.09 17.42 -3.75
N ALA A 126 -49.41 18.59 -3.22
CA ALA A 126 -48.46 19.69 -3.14
C ALA A 126 -47.30 19.41 -2.22
N GLN A 127 -47.51 18.64 -1.15
CA GLN A 127 -46.47 18.30 -0.16
C GLN A 127 -45.71 17.03 -0.53
N PHE A 128 -46.29 16.16 -1.36
CA PHE A 128 -45.70 14.83 -1.67
C PHE A 128 -44.35 14.95 -2.37
N ARG A 129 -44.24 15.73 -3.44
CA ARG A 129 -43.00 15.89 -4.21
C ARG A 129 -41.83 16.44 -3.38
N PRO A 130 -41.98 17.54 -2.58
CA PRO A 130 -40.91 18.03 -1.75
C PRO A 130 -40.46 17.03 -0.69
N GLN A 131 -41.42 16.31 -0.08
CA GLN A 131 -41.10 15.27 0.91
C GLN A 131 -40.33 14.11 0.28
N MET A 132 -40.76 13.66 -0.89
CA MET A 132 -40.09 12.59 -1.63
C MET A 132 -38.67 13.00 -2.04
N LEU A 133 -38.50 14.23 -2.54
CA LEU A 133 -37.18 14.78 -2.87
C LEU A 133 -36.25 14.82 -1.64
N SER A 134 -36.75 15.31 -0.51
CA SER A 134 -35.98 15.33 0.73
C SER A 134 -35.57 13.93 1.19
N ASN A 135 -36.45 12.96 1.11
CA ASN A 135 -36.16 11.55 1.45
C ASN A 135 -35.11 10.98 0.51
N LEU A 136 -35.21 11.25 -0.79
CA LEU A 136 -34.26 10.73 -1.77
C LEU A 136 -32.87 11.39 -1.62
N ILE A 137 -32.82 12.71 -1.32
CA ILE A 137 -31.56 13.40 -0.98
C ILE A 137 -30.89 12.75 0.23
N ASN A 138 -31.65 12.49 1.31
CA ASN A 138 -31.11 11.85 2.51
C ASN A 138 -30.62 10.43 2.22
N GLN A 139 -31.33 9.68 1.41
CA GLN A 139 -30.94 8.34 1.00
C GLN A 139 -29.66 8.34 0.16
N GLN A 140 -29.58 9.26 -0.82
CA GLN A 140 -28.38 9.42 -1.64
C GLN A 140 -27.18 9.85 -0.81
N TYR A 141 -27.38 10.80 0.13
CA TYR A 141 -26.33 11.23 1.04
C TYR A 141 -25.79 10.06 1.90
N GLY A 142 -26.69 9.21 2.40
CA GLY A 142 -26.31 8.01 3.14
C GLY A 142 -25.54 6.98 2.29
N ARG A 143 -25.99 6.74 1.05
CA ARG A 143 -25.29 5.85 0.10
C ARG A 143 -23.87 6.35 -0.22
N LEU A 144 -23.75 7.65 -0.53
CA LEU A 144 -22.47 8.29 -0.79
C LEU A 144 -21.56 8.24 0.44
N GLY A 145 -22.11 8.40 1.65
CA GLY A 145 -21.38 8.26 2.91
C GLY A 145 -20.73 6.90 3.08
N GLY A 146 -21.47 5.84 2.77
CA GLY A 146 -20.95 4.47 2.79
C GLY A 146 -19.80 4.25 1.81
N ILE A 147 -19.93 4.77 0.57
CA ILE A 147 -18.88 4.66 -0.44
C ILE A 147 -17.65 5.50 -0.04
N THR A 148 -17.85 6.70 0.49
CA THR A 148 -16.76 7.55 0.99
C THR A 148 -15.97 6.84 2.10
N GLN A 149 -16.68 6.20 3.05
CA GLN A 149 -16.05 5.45 4.14
C GLN A 149 -15.25 4.25 3.60
N MET A 150 -15.80 3.53 2.61
CA MET A 150 -15.08 2.43 1.95
C MET A 150 -13.81 2.93 1.26
N GLY A 151 -13.88 4.04 0.53
CA GLY A 151 -12.72 4.67 -0.12
C GLY A 151 -11.67 5.12 0.88
N GLN A 152 -12.09 5.70 2.02
CA GLN A 152 -11.19 6.10 3.09
C GLN A 152 -10.49 4.90 3.74
N ALA A 153 -11.22 3.80 3.98
CA ALA A 153 -10.65 2.58 4.52
C ALA A 153 -9.62 1.96 3.55
N SER A 154 -9.94 1.96 2.25
CA SER A 154 -9.01 1.48 1.20
C SER A 154 -7.76 2.35 1.10
N ALA A 155 -7.90 3.68 1.15
CA ALA A 155 -6.77 4.59 1.15
C ALA A 155 -5.88 4.42 2.40
N ALA A 156 -6.49 4.22 3.57
CA ALA A 156 -5.76 3.92 4.80
C ALA A 156 -5.02 2.58 4.73
N GLY A 157 -5.62 1.56 4.11
CA GLY A 157 -4.98 0.26 3.86
C GLY A 157 -3.75 0.40 2.98
N VAL A 158 -3.86 1.10 1.85
CA VAL A 158 -2.71 1.40 0.96
C VAL A 158 -1.62 2.16 1.70
N GLY A 159 -1.98 3.14 2.53
CA GLY A 159 -1.01 3.93 3.30
C GLY A 159 -0.27 3.09 4.34
N ALA A 160 -0.96 2.24 5.08
CA ALA A 160 -0.37 1.36 6.09
C ALA A 160 0.59 0.34 5.47
N GLU A 161 0.17 -0.29 4.37
CA GLU A 161 1.01 -1.25 3.63
C GLU A 161 2.21 -0.56 2.97
N GLY A 162 2.04 0.68 2.48
CA GLY A 162 3.15 1.48 1.95
C GLY A 162 4.24 1.74 2.99
N MET A 163 3.87 2.02 4.24
CA MET A 163 4.84 2.18 5.33
C MET A 163 5.53 0.85 5.66
N GLN A 164 4.78 -0.26 5.70
CA GLN A 164 5.35 -1.58 5.96
C GLN A 164 6.28 -2.01 4.83
N THR A 165 5.88 -1.81 3.58
CA THR A 165 6.71 -2.04 2.39
C THR A 165 8.00 -1.21 2.44
N GLY A 166 7.88 0.08 2.79
CA GLY A 166 9.05 0.96 2.96
C GLY A 166 10.04 0.45 4.00
N ALA A 167 9.55 -0.02 5.15
CA ALA A 167 10.38 -0.60 6.21
C ALA A 167 11.07 -1.90 5.74
N GLN A 168 10.34 -2.80 5.08
CA GLN A 168 10.91 -4.03 4.53
C GLN A 168 11.98 -3.76 3.46
N VAL A 169 11.75 -2.79 2.58
CA VAL A 169 12.73 -2.37 1.57
C VAL A 169 13.97 -1.79 2.24
N ALA A 170 13.82 -0.97 3.28
CA ALA A 170 14.95 -0.42 4.03
C ALA A 170 15.77 -1.51 4.72
N ASP A 171 15.12 -2.50 5.32
CA ASP A 171 15.77 -3.66 5.94
C ASP A 171 16.56 -4.49 4.91
N LEU A 172 15.97 -4.77 3.76
CA LEU A 172 16.62 -5.52 2.68
C LEU A 172 17.81 -4.76 2.10
N LEU A 173 17.71 -3.42 1.96
CA LEU A 173 18.83 -2.57 1.55
C LEU A 173 19.95 -2.57 2.60
N GLY A 174 19.61 -2.55 3.88
CA GLY A 174 20.57 -2.69 4.97
C GLY A 174 21.32 -4.02 4.93
N GLN A 175 20.61 -5.13 4.72
CA GLN A 175 21.19 -6.46 4.55
C GLN A 175 22.09 -6.54 3.31
N GLN A 176 21.67 -5.96 2.19
CA GLN A 176 22.47 -5.89 0.97
C GLN A 176 23.75 -5.11 1.19
N GLY A 177 23.66 -3.95 1.85
CA GLY A 177 24.84 -3.14 2.21
C GLY A 177 25.81 -3.86 3.13
N ALA A 178 25.28 -4.52 4.17
CA ALA A 178 26.10 -5.31 5.10
C ALA A 178 26.78 -6.51 4.41
N ALA A 179 26.07 -7.21 3.53
CA ALA A 179 26.63 -8.33 2.77
C ALA A 179 27.77 -7.87 1.85
N THR A 180 27.54 -6.77 1.11
CA THR A 180 28.56 -6.21 0.21
C THR A 180 29.78 -5.72 0.97
N ALA A 181 29.59 -4.98 2.06
CA ALA A 181 30.70 -4.51 2.91
C ALA A 181 31.45 -5.67 3.58
N GLY A 182 30.72 -6.68 4.07
CA GLY A 182 31.31 -7.89 4.67
C GLY A 182 32.14 -8.69 3.67
N GLY A 183 31.65 -8.84 2.43
CA GLY A 183 32.39 -9.49 1.36
C GLY A 183 33.68 -8.77 0.99
N GLN A 184 33.63 -7.43 0.86
CA GLN A 184 34.81 -6.62 0.59
C GLN A 184 35.86 -6.66 1.72
N LEU A 185 35.41 -6.63 2.99
CA LEU A 185 36.28 -6.78 4.14
C LEU A 185 36.94 -8.17 4.17
N ALA A 186 36.20 -9.23 3.92
CA ALA A 186 36.72 -10.59 3.91
C ALA A 186 37.70 -10.79 2.75
N ALA A 187 37.43 -10.25 1.56
CA ALA A 187 38.35 -10.28 0.43
C ALA A 187 39.62 -9.48 0.73
N GLY A 188 39.50 -8.32 1.36
CA GLY A 188 40.65 -7.50 1.79
C GLY A 188 41.53 -8.20 2.84
N GLN A 189 40.92 -8.88 3.82
CA GLN A 189 41.64 -9.68 4.83
C GLN A 189 42.32 -10.88 4.20
N ALA A 190 41.67 -11.58 3.27
CA ALA A 190 42.25 -12.69 2.53
C ALA A 190 43.46 -12.28 1.68
N ALA A 191 43.39 -11.10 1.04
CA ALA A 191 44.50 -10.52 0.28
C ALA A 191 45.68 -10.08 1.21
N ALA A 192 45.40 -9.62 2.40
CA ALA A 192 46.43 -9.21 3.38
C ALA A 192 47.06 -10.36 4.14
N ALA A 193 46.44 -11.54 4.22
CA ALA A 193 46.92 -12.70 4.95
C ALA A 193 48.36 -13.15 4.54
N PRO A 194 48.72 -13.19 3.23
CA PRO A 194 50.10 -13.54 2.81
C PRO A 194 51.14 -12.57 3.34
N PHE A 195 50.82 -11.26 3.38
CA PHE A 195 51.77 -10.24 3.87
C PHE A 195 51.98 -10.33 5.38
N ASN A 196 50.93 -10.68 6.14
CA ASN A 196 51.05 -10.89 7.57
C ASN A 196 51.90 -12.12 7.93
N MET A 197 51.80 -13.21 7.16
CA MET A 197 52.67 -14.38 7.29
C MET A 197 54.11 -14.01 6.95
N LEU A 198 54.35 -13.30 5.87
CA LEU A 198 55.70 -12.92 5.46
C LEU A 198 56.39 -12.02 6.50
N SER A 199 55.63 -11.10 7.13
CA SER A 199 56.17 -10.25 8.20
C SER A 199 56.53 -11.03 9.47
N GLN A 200 55.75 -12.05 9.82
CA GLN A 200 56.09 -12.95 10.95
C GLN A 200 57.36 -13.78 10.69
N TYR A 201 57.48 -14.35 9.48
CA TYR A 201 58.68 -15.10 9.13
C TYR A 201 59.91 -14.20 8.92
N GLY A 202 59.73 -12.99 8.35
CA GLY A 202 60.80 -12.00 8.19
C GLY A 202 61.36 -11.54 9.54
N GLY A 203 60.49 -11.36 10.54
CA GLY A 203 60.91 -11.07 11.94
C GLY A 203 61.73 -12.16 12.58
N LEU A 204 61.38 -13.44 12.36
CA LEU A 204 62.15 -14.59 12.85
C LEU A 204 63.54 -14.70 12.17
N TYR A 205 63.67 -14.43 10.88
CA TYR A 205 64.96 -14.41 10.20
C TYR A 205 65.82 -13.22 10.64
N ALA A 206 65.24 -12.05 10.90
CA ALA A 206 65.95 -10.92 11.44
C ALA A 206 66.50 -11.19 12.84
N LEU A 207 65.73 -11.84 13.73
CA LEU A 207 66.15 -12.24 15.08
C LEU A 207 67.28 -13.27 15.04
N LYS A 208 67.23 -14.25 14.12
CA LYS A 208 68.30 -15.24 13.92
C LYS A 208 69.57 -14.62 13.36
N GLY A 209 69.46 -13.59 12.50
CA GLY A 209 70.61 -12.84 11.98
C GLY A 209 71.29 -11.94 13.02
N MET A 210 70.58 -11.55 14.09
CA MET A 210 71.13 -10.78 15.23
C MET A 210 71.71 -11.63 16.34
N GLY A 211 71.77 -12.94 16.20
CA GLY A 211 72.46 -13.82 17.16
C GLY A 211 71.77 -13.96 18.51
N VAL A 212 70.46 -13.80 18.59
CA VAL A 212 69.69 -13.86 19.86
C VAL A 212 69.30 -15.30 20.22
N PHE A 213 69.68 -16.32 19.41
CA PHE A 213 69.55 -17.75 19.68
C PHE A 213 70.78 -18.52 19.16
#